data_943ccf8387b00ecbd03a832f6c8a6d96
#
_entry.id   943ccf8387b00ecbd03a832f6c8a6d96
#
_cell.length_a   1.000
_cell.length_b   1.000
_cell.length_c   1.000
_cell.angle_alpha   90.00
_cell.angle_beta   90.00
_cell.angle_gamma   90.00
#
_symmetry.space_group_name_H-M   'P 1'
#
loop_
_entity.id
_entity.type
_entity.pdbx_description
1 polymer ?
#
loop_
_entity_poly.entity_id
_entity_poly.type
_entity_poly.pdbx_seq_one_letter_code
_entity_poly.pdbx_strand_id
1 'polypeptide(L)'
;SFVINDLAITFQGLVQGNYRASGFSIYMSVGGFLSMLIPALVLLLLSGRMDARYRLPAAIALGLGCLALLFNGTRGAWLGVPITVFVCAAFLVREKKKFLAGALAVLLVFAGIFALTPALSSRFATIGDMKMQSNSERFLLWTSATHMFEDHPAVGIGFARFKAEYQGHYILPEAKERELTHAHNNIMHMLAECGAIGILALFFFWWACFSYGFGTWRATHHIAALLIPAILLGLLLQGLTEYNMGNSAVMKLHWLLMGLCLQWLRSDAGGRRRW
;
A
#
# COMPACT_ATOMS: atom_id res chain seq x y z
N SER A 1 -1.66 -29.49 12.39
CA SER A 1 -0.24 -29.40 12.81
C SER A 1 0.56 -28.33 12.05
N PHE A 2 0.27 -28.08 10.78
CA PHE A 2 0.97 -27.07 9.95
C PHE A 2 0.83 -25.64 10.51
N VAL A 3 -0.39 -25.23 10.88
CA VAL A 3 -0.68 -23.88 11.41
C VAL A 3 0.00 -23.62 12.76
N ILE A 4 0.10 -24.64 13.61
CA ILE A 4 0.73 -24.50 14.93
C ILE A 4 2.26 -24.41 14.80
N ASN A 5 2.84 -25.14 13.84
CA ASN A 5 4.27 -25.08 13.57
C ASN A 5 4.66 -23.71 12.96
N ASP A 6 3.85 -23.16 12.04
CA ASP A 6 4.03 -21.82 11.49
C ASP A 6 3.89 -20.73 12.55
N LEU A 7 2.96 -20.87 13.49
CA LEU A 7 2.84 -19.94 14.63
C LEU A 7 4.05 -20.01 15.57
N ALA A 8 4.59 -21.20 15.84
CA ALA A 8 5.78 -21.36 16.67
C ALA A 8 7.04 -20.81 15.99
N ILE A 9 7.22 -21.07 14.70
CA ILE A 9 8.32 -20.53 13.89
C ILE A 9 8.19 -19.00 13.79
N THR A 10 6.97 -18.50 13.61
CA THR A 10 6.65 -17.07 13.59
C THR A 10 7.03 -16.43 14.93
N PHE A 11 6.65 -17.05 16.04
CA PHE A 11 6.92 -16.52 17.39
C PHE A 11 8.42 -16.52 17.70
N GLN A 12 9.14 -17.59 17.37
CA GLN A 12 10.59 -17.65 17.53
C GLN A 12 11.32 -16.62 16.66
N GLY A 13 10.91 -16.49 15.40
CA GLY A 13 11.50 -15.51 14.50
C GLY A 13 11.20 -14.06 14.90
N LEU A 14 10.04 -13.80 15.51
CA LEU A 14 9.67 -12.51 16.11
C LEU A 14 10.59 -12.16 17.30
N VAL A 15 10.84 -13.12 18.17
CA VAL A 15 11.74 -12.94 19.34
C VAL A 15 13.18 -12.72 18.87
N GLN A 16 13.60 -13.37 17.80
CA GLN A 16 14.95 -13.27 17.22
C GLN A 16 15.13 -12.12 16.20
N GLY A 17 14.05 -11.41 15.83
CA GLY A 17 14.11 -10.26 14.90
C GLY A 17 14.31 -10.62 13.43
N ASN A 18 14.31 -11.92 13.07
CA ASN A 18 14.60 -12.39 11.71
C ASN A 18 13.36 -12.80 10.91
N TYR A 19 12.16 -12.75 11.50
CA TYR A 19 10.94 -13.21 10.86
C TYR A 19 10.12 -12.06 10.25
N ARG A 20 9.52 -12.35 9.08
CA ARG A 20 8.52 -11.49 8.44
C ARG A 20 7.27 -12.31 8.17
N ALA A 21 6.14 -11.90 8.74
CA ALA A 21 4.87 -12.57 8.51
C ALA A 21 4.46 -12.46 7.03
N SER A 22 4.34 -13.58 6.35
CA SER A 22 3.96 -13.66 4.94
C SER A 22 2.66 -14.46 4.71
N GLY A 23 2.26 -15.30 5.66
CA GLY A 23 1.08 -16.16 5.51
C GLY A 23 1.17 -17.02 4.25
N PHE A 24 0.14 -16.98 3.42
CA PHE A 24 0.06 -17.75 2.17
C PHE A 24 0.66 -17.02 0.95
N SER A 25 1.33 -15.88 1.13
CA SER A 25 1.87 -15.09 0.03
C SER A 25 3.24 -14.49 0.40
N ILE A 26 3.88 -13.84 -0.58
CA ILE A 26 5.11 -13.10 -0.34
C ILE A 26 4.79 -11.91 0.56
N TYR A 27 5.64 -11.62 1.55
CA TYR A 27 5.42 -10.53 2.52
C TYR A 27 5.13 -9.16 1.86
N MET A 28 5.68 -8.88 0.68
CA MET A 28 5.41 -7.65 -0.08
C MET A 28 3.96 -7.58 -0.57
N SER A 29 3.40 -8.70 -1.04
CA SER A 29 1.99 -8.80 -1.44
C SER A 29 1.05 -8.60 -0.26
N VAL A 30 1.36 -9.19 0.89
CA VAL A 30 0.58 -9.01 2.13
C VAL A 30 0.61 -7.54 2.56
N GLY A 31 1.78 -6.88 2.50
CA GLY A 31 1.88 -5.44 2.71
C GLY A 31 0.97 -4.63 1.78
N GLY A 32 0.90 -5.00 0.50
CA GLY A 32 -0.01 -4.40 -0.48
C GLY A 32 -1.49 -4.60 -0.15
N PHE A 33 -1.90 -5.80 0.26
CA PHE A 33 -3.27 -6.08 0.70
C PHE A 33 -3.65 -5.24 1.91
N LEU A 34 -2.82 -5.23 2.94
CA LEU A 34 -3.07 -4.50 4.18
C LEU A 34 -3.09 -2.99 3.97
N SER A 35 -2.31 -2.48 3.02
CA SER A 35 -2.30 -1.05 2.65
C SER A 35 -3.63 -0.57 2.06
N MET A 36 -4.42 -1.46 1.47
CA MET A 36 -5.77 -1.16 0.98
C MET A 36 -6.86 -1.48 1.99
N LEU A 37 -6.75 -2.64 2.65
CA LEU A 37 -7.81 -3.16 3.53
C LEU A 37 -7.91 -2.42 4.87
N ILE A 38 -6.78 -2.11 5.50
CA ILE A 38 -6.79 -1.42 6.81
C ILE A 38 -7.44 -0.04 6.69
N PRO A 39 -7.04 0.87 5.77
CA PRO A 39 -7.72 2.15 5.60
C PRO A 39 -9.21 2.00 5.27
N ALA A 40 -9.57 1.06 4.42
CA ALA A 40 -10.97 0.80 4.08
C ALA A 40 -11.80 0.39 5.31
N LEU A 41 -11.30 -0.54 6.14
CA LEU A 41 -11.96 -0.97 7.37
C LEU A 41 -12.08 0.16 8.39
N VAL A 42 -11.02 0.96 8.57
CA VAL A 42 -11.04 2.12 9.47
C VAL A 42 -12.14 3.10 9.05
N LEU A 43 -12.19 3.46 7.77
CA LEU A 43 -13.20 4.39 7.26
C LEU A 43 -14.62 3.84 7.39
N LEU A 44 -14.81 2.55 7.13
CA LEU A 44 -16.11 1.88 7.32
C LEU A 44 -16.56 1.93 8.79
N LEU A 45 -15.69 1.62 9.72
CA LEU A 45 -15.98 1.69 11.16
C LEU A 45 -16.26 3.12 11.62
N LEU A 46 -15.45 4.10 11.20
CA LEU A 46 -15.62 5.52 11.53
C LEU A 46 -16.88 6.13 10.91
N SER A 47 -17.35 5.60 9.79
CA SER A 47 -18.56 6.12 9.11
C SER A 47 -19.84 5.98 9.95
N GLY A 48 -19.87 5.05 10.91
CA GLY A 48 -21.04 4.70 11.69
C GLY A 48 -22.17 4.03 10.88
N ARG A 49 -21.99 3.86 9.58
CA ARG A 49 -23.00 3.30 8.65
C ARG A 49 -22.98 1.77 8.55
N MET A 50 -21.99 1.13 9.17
CA MET A 50 -21.91 -0.33 9.22
C MET A 50 -23.00 -0.89 10.13
N ASP A 51 -23.73 -1.92 9.67
CA ASP A 51 -24.68 -2.67 10.48
C ASP A 51 -24.00 -3.18 11.77
N ALA A 52 -24.72 -3.08 12.91
CA ALA A 52 -24.17 -3.42 14.23
C ALA A 52 -23.58 -4.85 14.29
N ARG A 53 -24.21 -5.81 13.60
CA ARG A 53 -23.76 -7.21 13.53
C ARG A 53 -22.36 -7.38 12.91
N TYR A 54 -21.93 -6.46 12.04
CA TYR A 54 -20.62 -6.52 11.38
C TYR A 54 -19.54 -5.68 12.06
N ARG A 55 -19.90 -4.80 13.02
CA ARG A 55 -18.93 -3.90 13.66
C ARG A 55 -17.87 -4.65 14.45
N LEU A 56 -18.29 -5.63 15.27
CA LEU A 56 -17.33 -6.41 16.06
C LEU A 56 -16.42 -7.28 15.19
N PRO A 57 -16.93 -8.08 14.22
CA PRO A 57 -16.07 -8.80 13.29
C PRO A 57 -15.09 -7.89 12.52
N ALA A 58 -15.55 -6.72 12.05
CA ALA A 58 -14.69 -5.75 11.36
C ALA A 58 -13.61 -5.15 12.27
N ALA A 59 -13.94 -4.86 13.54
CA ALA A 59 -12.96 -4.38 14.52
C ALA A 59 -11.91 -5.46 14.84
N ILE A 60 -12.33 -6.72 14.98
CA ILE A 60 -11.42 -7.86 15.17
C ILE A 60 -10.51 -7.99 13.93
N ALA A 61 -11.08 -7.97 12.72
CA ALA A 61 -10.32 -8.06 11.47
C ALA A 61 -9.32 -6.89 11.33
N LEU A 62 -9.71 -5.67 11.73
CA LEU A 62 -8.82 -4.52 11.78
C LEU A 62 -7.66 -4.74 12.76
N GLY A 63 -7.94 -5.19 13.97
CA GLY A 63 -6.92 -5.50 14.99
C GLY A 63 -5.91 -6.54 14.50
N LEU A 64 -6.41 -7.65 13.94
CA LEU A 64 -5.58 -8.71 13.36
C LEU A 64 -4.78 -8.18 12.15
N GLY A 65 -5.39 -7.35 11.29
CA GLY A 65 -4.72 -6.70 10.17
C GLY A 65 -3.59 -5.78 10.61
N CYS A 66 -3.79 -4.99 11.66
CA CYS A 66 -2.75 -4.13 12.24
C CYS A 66 -1.59 -4.96 12.84
N LEU A 67 -1.88 -6.04 13.56
CA LEU A 67 -0.86 -6.97 14.05
C LEU A 67 -0.11 -7.62 12.89
N ALA A 68 -0.82 -8.11 11.87
CA ALA A 68 -0.20 -8.68 10.69
C ALA A 68 0.70 -7.66 9.98
N LEU A 69 0.30 -6.38 9.88
CA LEU A 69 1.12 -5.32 9.29
C LEU A 69 2.40 -5.07 10.08
N LEU A 70 2.33 -5.02 11.41
CA LEU A 70 3.51 -4.84 12.27
C LEU A 70 4.52 -5.97 12.03
N PHE A 71 4.06 -7.22 12.08
CA PHE A 71 4.91 -8.39 11.92
C PHE A 71 5.33 -8.69 10.48
N ASN A 72 4.60 -8.19 9.49
CA ASN A 72 4.98 -8.26 8.09
C ASN A 72 6.27 -7.48 7.80
N GLY A 73 6.51 -6.38 8.50
CA GLY A 73 7.73 -5.60 8.40
C GLY A 73 7.93 -4.91 7.04
N THR A 74 6.86 -4.68 6.27
CA THR A 74 6.92 -3.91 5.02
C THR A 74 6.94 -2.43 5.35
N ARG A 75 8.14 -1.82 5.34
CA ARG A 75 8.38 -0.42 5.75
C ARG A 75 7.50 0.59 5.01
N GLY A 76 7.30 0.41 3.71
CA GLY A 76 6.42 1.26 2.91
C GLY A 76 4.96 1.21 3.35
N ALA A 77 4.46 0.05 3.77
CA ALA A 77 3.11 -0.09 4.29
C ALA A 77 2.98 0.49 5.72
N TRP A 78 4.02 0.41 6.56
CA TRP A 78 4.04 1.05 7.89
C TRP A 78 3.87 2.56 7.82
N LEU A 79 4.40 3.20 6.78
CA LEU A 79 4.22 4.64 6.54
C LEU A 79 2.94 4.94 5.76
N GLY A 80 2.67 4.16 4.73
CA GLY A 80 1.55 4.40 3.81
C GLY A 80 0.18 4.24 4.46
N VAL A 81 0.00 3.22 5.32
CA VAL A 81 -1.30 2.96 5.97
C VAL A 81 -1.73 4.11 6.90
N PRO A 82 -0.91 4.58 7.85
CA PRO A 82 -1.27 5.71 8.70
C PRO A 82 -1.54 7.00 7.91
N ILE A 83 -0.73 7.29 6.88
CA ILE A 83 -0.93 8.46 6.02
C ILE A 83 -2.28 8.37 5.30
N THR A 84 -2.60 7.20 4.71
CA THR A 84 -3.87 6.98 4.02
C THR A 84 -5.06 7.15 4.97
N VAL A 85 -4.98 6.53 6.15
CA VAL A 85 -6.03 6.65 7.18
C VAL A 85 -6.20 8.12 7.59
N PHE A 86 -5.11 8.82 7.90
CA PHE A 86 -5.15 10.21 8.32
C PHE A 86 -5.77 11.11 7.25
N VAL A 87 -5.30 11.03 6.01
CA VAL A 87 -5.80 11.84 4.90
C VAL A 87 -7.29 11.59 4.66
N CYS A 88 -7.70 10.33 4.54
CA CYS A 88 -9.09 10.01 4.20
C CYS A 88 -10.06 10.18 5.38
N ALA A 89 -9.67 9.83 6.61
CA ALA A 89 -10.50 10.04 7.79
C ALA A 89 -10.70 11.53 8.11
N ALA A 90 -9.77 12.40 7.71
CA ALA A 90 -9.93 13.84 7.84
C ALA A 90 -11.15 14.38 7.06
N PHE A 91 -11.59 13.72 6.00
CA PHE A 91 -12.84 14.08 5.30
C PHE A 91 -14.10 13.58 6.01
N LEU A 92 -13.97 12.54 6.84
CA LEU A 92 -15.09 11.88 7.52
C LEU A 92 -15.40 12.50 8.88
N VAL A 93 -14.34 12.83 9.66
CA VAL A 93 -14.48 13.29 11.03
C VAL A 93 -14.68 14.79 11.08
N ARG A 94 -15.83 15.24 11.64
CA ARG A 94 -16.18 16.66 11.76
C ARG A 94 -15.37 17.39 12.84
N GLU A 95 -15.23 16.74 14.01
CA GLU A 95 -14.53 17.34 15.16
C GLU A 95 -13.01 17.21 15.03
N LYS A 96 -12.40 18.16 14.35
CA LYS A 96 -10.96 18.13 14.02
C LYS A 96 -10.04 17.99 15.24
N LYS A 97 -10.40 18.62 16.37
CA LYS A 97 -9.61 18.51 17.62
C LYS A 97 -9.61 17.08 18.16
N LYS A 98 -10.78 16.42 18.20
CA LYS A 98 -10.87 15.01 18.62
C LYS A 98 -10.18 14.07 17.64
N PHE A 99 -10.29 14.36 16.34
CA PHE A 99 -9.58 13.62 15.31
C PHE A 99 -8.06 13.67 15.50
N LEU A 100 -7.50 14.90 15.67
CA LEU A 100 -6.07 15.08 15.88
C LEU A 100 -5.61 14.44 17.21
N ALA A 101 -6.38 14.56 18.28
CA ALA A 101 -6.08 13.91 19.55
C ALA A 101 -6.09 12.37 19.42
N GLY A 102 -7.07 11.81 18.71
CA GLY A 102 -7.13 10.37 18.41
C GLY A 102 -5.96 9.89 17.53
N ALA A 103 -5.62 10.66 16.50
CA ALA A 103 -4.48 10.37 15.63
C ALA A 103 -3.16 10.39 16.43
N LEU A 104 -2.98 11.38 17.29
CA LEU A 104 -1.83 11.48 18.20
C LEU A 104 -1.78 10.30 19.18
N ALA A 105 -2.92 9.92 19.79
CA ALA A 105 -2.97 8.75 20.67
C ALA A 105 -2.56 7.46 19.96
N VAL A 106 -3.07 7.23 18.74
CA VAL A 106 -2.66 6.07 17.92
C VAL A 106 -1.16 6.13 17.62
N LEU A 107 -0.64 7.30 17.24
CA LEU A 107 0.80 7.47 16.96
C LEU A 107 1.66 7.16 18.20
N LEU A 108 1.24 7.62 19.38
CA LEU A 108 1.95 7.35 20.64
C LEU A 108 1.92 5.86 21.01
N VAL A 109 0.78 5.18 20.79
CA VAL A 109 0.69 3.73 20.99
C VAL A 109 1.65 2.99 20.04
N PHE A 110 1.68 3.36 18.75
CA PHE A 110 2.62 2.78 17.80
C PHE A 110 4.07 3.05 18.23
N ALA A 111 4.40 4.29 18.57
CA ALA A 111 5.74 4.66 19.05
C ALA A 111 6.14 3.84 20.29
N GLY A 112 5.22 3.64 21.24
CA GLY A 112 5.43 2.78 22.40
C GLY A 112 5.70 1.31 22.02
N ILE A 113 4.91 0.74 21.10
CA ILE A 113 5.13 -0.63 20.60
C ILE A 113 6.51 -0.76 19.97
N PHE A 114 6.90 0.21 19.12
CA PHE A 114 8.23 0.21 18.49
C PHE A 114 9.34 0.35 19.52
N ALA A 115 9.19 1.24 20.51
CA ALA A 115 10.20 1.45 21.55
C ALA A 115 10.37 0.20 22.44
N LEU A 116 9.30 -0.52 22.72
CA LEU A 116 9.31 -1.71 23.56
C LEU A 116 9.69 -3.00 22.82
N THR A 117 9.75 -2.96 21.48
CA THR A 117 10.05 -4.14 20.66
C THR A 117 11.34 -3.90 19.86
N PRO A 118 12.51 -4.37 20.33
CA PRO A 118 13.81 -4.11 19.69
C PRO A 118 13.86 -4.54 18.22
N ALA A 119 13.22 -5.65 17.85
CA ALA A 119 13.14 -6.13 16.49
C ALA A 119 12.40 -5.16 15.54
N LEU A 120 11.32 -4.53 16.02
CA LEU A 120 10.58 -3.52 15.23
C LEU A 120 11.36 -2.20 15.18
N SER A 121 11.93 -1.75 16.30
CA SER A 121 12.68 -0.50 16.34
C SER A 121 13.93 -0.55 15.48
N SER A 122 14.71 -1.63 15.52
CA SER A 122 15.89 -1.82 14.67
C SER A 122 15.50 -1.79 13.19
N ARG A 123 14.41 -2.46 12.82
CA ARG A 123 13.91 -2.47 11.45
C ARG A 123 13.39 -1.10 11.02
N PHE A 124 12.71 -0.36 11.90
CA PHE A 124 12.25 1.00 11.64
C PHE A 124 13.43 1.95 11.42
N ALA A 125 14.48 1.84 12.23
CA ALA A 125 15.71 2.62 12.11
C ALA A 125 16.43 2.42 10.76
N THR A 126 16.18 1.29 10.07
CA THR A 126 16.73 1.06 8.72
C THR A 126 15.97 1.76 7.59
N ILE A 127 14.86 2.49 7.90
CA ILE A 127 14.16 3.29 6.89
C ILE A 127 15.08 4.43 6.46
N GLY A 128 15.44 4.45 5.17
CA GLY A 128 16.34 5.47 4.61
C GLY A 128 17.84 5.27 4.87
N ASP A 129 18.24 4.23 5.61
CA ASP A 129 19.66 3.93 5.77
C ASP A 129 20.24 3.33 4.47
N MET A 130 21.05 4.12 3.78
CA MET A 130 21.69 3.73 2.51
C MET A 130 22.81 2.68 2.69
N LYS A 131 23.25 2.39 3.93
CA LYS A 131 24.20 1.30 4.20
C LYS A 131 23.50 -0.07 4.15
N MET A 132 22.19 -0.09 4.31
CA MET A 132 21.39 -1.31 4.15
C MET A 132 21.35 -1.71 2.67
N GLN A 133 21.83 -2.93 2.37
CA GLN A 133 21.86 -3.47 1.01
C GLN A 133 20.50 -3.31 0.28
N SER A 134 19.40 -3.62 0.93
CA SER A 134 18.07 -3.50 0.32
C SER A 134 17.66 -2.08 -0.06
N ASN A 135 18.24 -1.05 0.54
CA ASN A 135 17.98 0.34 0.18
C ASN A 135 18.96 0.80 -0.93
N SER A 136 20.25 0.45 -0.82
CA SER A 136 21.23 0.75 -1.86
C SER A 136 20.89 0.07 -3.19
N GLU A 137 20.47 -1.20 -3.17
CA GLU A 137 20.04 -1.90 -4.40
C GLU A 137 18.83 -1.24 -5.06
N ARG A 138 17.85 -0.77 -4.27
CA ARG A 138 16.71 0.00 -4.83
C ARG A 138 17.17 1.30 -5.49
N PHE A 139 18.10 2.01 -4.86
CA PHE A 139 18.63 3.23 -5.44
C PHE A 139 19.36 2.96 -6.76
N LEU A 140 20.16 1.91 -6.83
CA LEU A 140 20.83 1.49 -8.07
C LEU A 140 19.82 1.10 -9.15
N LEU A 141 18.76 0.38 -8.78
CA LEU A 141 17.64 0.06 -9.69
C LEU A 141 16.93 1.32 -10.23
N TRP A 142 16.71 2.32 -9.37
CA TRP A 142 16.09 3.58 -9.80
C TRP A 142 17.00 4.38 -10.72
N THR A 143 18.33 4.37 -10.48
CA THR A 143 19.30 4.94 -11.40
C THR A 143 19.26 4.23 -12.76
N SER A 144 19.26 2.89 -12.77
CA SER A 144 19.10 2.11 -14.01
C SER A 144 17.78 2.44 -14.74
N ALA A 145 16.67 2.54 -13.99
CA ALA A 145 15.37 2.93 -14.55
C ALA A 145 15.38 4.34 -15.15
N THR A 146 16.15 5.26 -14.54
CA THR A 146 16.34 6.63 -15.05
C THR A 146 17.13 6.61 -16.37
N HIS A 147 18.21 5.84 -16.45
CA HIS A 147 18.98 5.68 -17.70
C HIS A 147 18.10 5.07 -18.82
N MET A 148 17.28 4.05 -18.51
CA MET A 148 16.30 3.49 -19.47
C MET A 148 15.36 4.57 -20.00
N PHE A 149 14.90 5.46 -19.11
CA PHE A 149 14.03 6.57 -19.49
C PHE A 149 14.78 7.62 -20.33
N GLU A 150 16.02 7.97 -19.96
CA GLU A 150 16.83 8.94 -20.71
C GLU A 150 17.10 8.48 -22.14
N ASP A 151 17.34 7.17 -22.33
CA ASP A 151 17.57 6.59 -23.66
C ASP A 151 16.26 6.46 -24.48
N HIS A 152 15.12 6.26 -23.80
CA HIS A 152 13.81 6.07 -24.42
C HIS A 152 12.71 6.95 -23.81
N PRO A 153 12.80 8.30 -23.88
CA PRO A 153 11.99 9.18 -23.04
C PRO A 153 10.50 9.20 -23.39
N ALA A 154 10.12 8.95 -24.63
CA ALA A 154 8.73 9.05 -25.08
C ALA A 154 7.88 7.82 -24.65
N VAL A 155 8.33 6.63 -25.01
CA VAL A 155 7.57 5.36 -24.90
C VAL A 155 8.24 4.32 -23.99
N GLY A 156 9.42 4.63 -23.44
CA GLY A 156 10.21 3.71 -22.63
C GLY A 156 10.84 2.57 -23.45
N ILE A 157 11.43 1.62 -22.71
CA ILE A 157 12.08 0.43 -23.29
C ILE A 157 11.08 -0.64 -23.78
N GLY A 158 9.78 -0.43 -23.54
CA GLY A 158 8.70 -1.38 -23.85
C GLY A 158 8.17 -2.12 -22.64
N PHE A 159 6.87 -2.41 -22.66
CA PHE A 159 6.17 -3.09 -21.58
C PHE A 159 6.71 -4.51 -21.35
N ALA A 160 6.85 -4.91 -20.07
CA ALA A 160 7.39 -6.18 -19.60
C ALA A 160 8.85 -6.47 -20.05
N ARG A 161 9.62 -5.47 -20.45
CA ARG A 161 11.02 -5.62 -20.86
C ARG A 161 12.03 -5.24 -19.76
N PHE A 162 11.59 -4.70 -18.63
CA PHE A 162 12.49 -4.19 -17.59
C PHE A 162 13.57 -5.22 -17.20
N LYS A 163 13.18 -6.47 -16.93
CA LYS A 163 14.14 -7.50 -16.53
C LYS A 163 15.23 -7.71 -17.58
N ALA A 164 14.85 -7.90 -18.84
CA ALA A 164 15.78 -8.20 -19.93
C ALA A 164 16.75 -7.05 -20.17
N GLU A 165 16.24 -5.81 -20.22
CA GLU A 165 17.04 -4.61 -20.45
C GLU A 165 17.94 -4.30 -19.24
N TYR A 166 17.41 -4.45 -18.01
CA TYR A 166 18.20 -4.28 -16.80
C TYR A 166 19.41 -5.22 -16.80
N GLN A 167 19.19 -6.53 -17.00
CA GLN A 167 20.25 -7.53 -16.96
C GLN A 167 21.20 -7.45 -18.16
N GLY A 168 20.71 -7.02 -19.32
CA GLY A 168 21.50 -6.92 -20.54
C GLY A 168 22.34 -5.66 -20.66
N HIS A 169 21.80 -4.50 -20.28
CA HIS A 169 22.40 -3.22 -20.65
C HIS A 169 22.51 -2.19 -19.51
N TYR A 170 21.58 -2.22 -18.52
CA TYR A 170 21.46 -1.12 -17.54
C TYR A 170 21.87 -1.48 -16.12
N ILE A 171 22.41 -2.69 -15.88
CA ILE A 171 22.88 -3.07 -14.56
C ILE A 171 24.15 -2.29 -14.22
N LEU A 172 24.13 -1.59 -13.08
CA LEU A 172 25.28 -0.82 -12.63
C LEU A 172 26.35 -1.74 -12.03
N PRO A 173 27.66 -1.40 -12.18
CA PRO A 173 28.76 -2.23 -11.67
C PRO A 173 28.68 -2.49 -10.17
N GLU A 174 28.15 -1.55 -9.40
CA GLU A 174 28.00 -1.61 -7.95
C GLU A 174 26.86 -2.51 -7.48
N ALA A 175 25.92 -2.88 -8.39
CA ALA A 175 24.78 -3.71 -8.07
C ALA A 175 25.20 -5.13 -7.71
N LYS A 176 24.82 -5.56 -6.51
CA LYS A 176 25.07 -6.92 -6.00
C LYS A 176 23.96 -7.89 -6.39
N GLU A 177 22.72 -7.40 -6.42
CA GLU A 177 21.52 -8.20 -6.75
C GLU A 177 21.20 -8.07 -8.25
N ARG A 178 21.87 -8.91 -9.07
CA ARG A 178 21.79 -8.84 -10.52
C ARG A 178 20.54 -9.48 -11.14
N GLU A 179 19.81 -10.29 -10.37
CA GLU A 179 18.64 -11.04 -10.82
C GLU A 179 17.32 -10.32 -10.58
N LEU A 180 17.37 -9.04 -10.19
CA LEU A 180 16.16 -8.26 -9.94
C LEU A 180 15.34 -8.06 -11.22
N THR A 181 14.01 -8.14 -11.06
CA THR A 181 13.08 -8.20 -12.20
C THR A 181 12.25 -6.94 -12.37
N HIS A 182 12.33 -6.01 -11.42
CA HIS A 182 11.53 -4.77 -11.40
C HIS A 182 12.17 -3.71 -10.49
N ALA A 183 11.81 -2.44 -10.70
CA ALA A 183 12.41 -1.29 -10.01
C ALA A 183 12.02 -1.12 -8.53
N HIS A 184 11.22 -2.00 -7.92
CA HIS A 184 10.67 -1.84 -6.57
C HIS A 184 10.04 -0.44 -6.30
N ASN A 185 9.46 0.15 -7.33
CA ASN A 185 8.75 1.42 -7.30
C ASN A 185 7.86 1.49 -8.55
N ASN A 186 6.56 1.72 -8.36
CA ASN A 186 5.61 1.79 -9.48
C ASN A 186 5.96 2.89 -10.48
N ILE A 187 6.34 4.08 -9.99
CA ILE A 187 6.60 5.24 -10.83
C ILE A 187 7.85 5.00 -11.67
N MET A 188 8.96 4.58 -11.01
CA MET A 188 10.23 4.33 -11.70
C MET A 188 10.11 3.20 -12.71
N HIS A 189 9.36 2.14 -12.37
CA HIS A 189 9.14 1.03 -13.28
C HIS A 189 8.34 1.44 -14.51
N MET A 190 7.21 2.14 -14.31
CA MET A 190 6.39 2.64 -15.42
C MET A 190 7.11 3.68 -16.27
N LEU A 191 7.93 4.52 -15.64
CA LEU A 191 8.74 5.50 -16.36
C LEU A 191 9.74 4.80 -17.29
N ALA A 192 10.43 3.76 -16.81
CA ALA A 192 11.37 2.98 -17.61
C ALA A 192 10.67 2.23 -18.75
N GLU A 193 9.58 1.50 -18.46
CA GLU A 193 8.92 0.64 -19.46
C GLU A 193 8.04 1.41 -20.44
N CYS A 194 7.37 2.49 -20.00
CA CYS A 194 6.32 3.16 -20.78
C CYS A 194 6.64 4.65 -21.10
N GLY A 195 7.76 5.15 -20.60
CA GLY A 195 8.21 6.52 -20.85
C GLY A 195 7.27 7.61 -20.34
N ALA A 196 7.43 8.83 -20.87
CA ALA A 196 6.63 9.99 -20.50
C ALA A 196 5.15 9.80 -20.85
N ILE A 197 4.84 9.19 -21.98
CA ILE A 197 3.45 8.96 -22.40
C ILE A 197 2.74 8.02 -21.42
N GLY A 198 3.38 6.91 -21.03
CA GLY A 198 2.79 5.95 -20.11
C GLY A 198 2.60 6.51 -18.70
N ILE A 199 3.60 7.25 -18.18
CA ILE A 199 3.49 7.83 -16.82
C ILE A 199 2.45 8.95 -16.76
N LEU A 200 2.33 9.78 -17.80
CA LEU A 200 1.29 10.80 -17.89
C LEU A 200 -0.12 10.19 -17.97
N ALA A 201 -0.30 9.12 -18.75
CA ALA A 201 -1.56 8.39 -18.82
C ALA A 201 -1.92 7.79 -17.45
N LEU A 202 -0.94 7.23 -16.73
CA LEU A 202 -1.12 6.66 -15.39
C LEU A 202 -1.50 7.75 -14.37
N PHE A 203 -0.84 8.90 -14.37
CA PHE A 203 -1.18 10.03 -13.50
C PHE A 203 -2.56 10.60 -13.81
N PHE A 204 -2.93 10.70 -15.09
CA PHE A 204 -4.27 11.11 -15.48
C PHE A 204 -5.33 10.12 -14.98
N PHE A 205 -5.09 8.82 -15.10
CA PHE A 205 -5.98 7.79 -14.57
C PHE A 205 -6.14 7.89 -13.04
N TRP A 206 -5.05 8.05 -12.29
CA TRP A 206 -5.11 8.24 -10.84
C TRP A 206 -5.85 9.52 -10.45
N TRP A 207 -5.57 10.62 -11.16
CA TRP A 207 -6.29 11.86 -10.97
C TRP A 207 -7.80 11.71 -11.21
N ALA A 208 -8.19 11.01 -12.26
CA ALA A 208 -9.60 10.72 -12.55
C ALA A 208 -10.27 9.92 -11.42
N CYS A 209 -9.60 8.88 -10.91
CA CYS A 209 -10.10 8.10 -9.77
C CYS A 209 -10.25 8.93 -8.49
N PHE A 210 -9.25 9.74 -8.14
CA PHE A 210 -9.31 10.65 -7.00
C PHE A 210 -10.42 11.70 -7.17
N SER A 211 -10.49 12.32 -8.33
CA SER A 211 -11.50 13.34 -8.65
C SER A 211 -12.91 12.77 -8.59
N TYR A 212 -13.12 11.58 -9.13
CA TYR A 212 -14.40 10.88 -9.06
C TYR A 212 -14.76 10.55 -7.60
N GLY A 213 -13.85 9.93 -6.85
CA GLY A 213 -14.11 9.53 -5.47
C GLY A 213 -14.40 10.71 -4.55
N PHE A 214 -13.52 11.72 -4.53
CA PHE A 214 -13.72 12.92 -3.69
C PHE A 214 -14.88 13.78 -4.19
N GLY A 215 -15.10 13.92 -5.49
CA GLY A 215 -16.23 14.66 -6.05
C GLY A 215 -17.56 14.02 -5.65
N THR A 216 -17.69 12.70 -5.83
CA THR A 216 -18.89 11.94 -5.42
C THR A 216 -19.08 11.97 -3.89
N TRP A 217 -18.00 11.87 -3.11
CA TRP A 217 -18.07 12.02 -1.65
C TRP A 217 -18.62 13.40 -1.24
N ARG A 218 -18.11 14.47 -1.82
CA ARG A 218 -18.60 15.85 -1.52
C ARG A 218 -20.08 16.02 -1.87
N ALA A 219 -20.52 15.43 -2.98
CA ALA A 219 -21.89 15.55 -3.44
C ALA A 219 -22.89 14.67 -2.64
N THR A 220 -22.48 13.48 -2.21
CA THR A 220 -23.39 12.46 -1.67
C THR A 220 -23.12 12.07 -0.22
N HIS A 221 -21.95 12.35 0.30
CA HIS A 221 -21.43 11.81 1.56
C HIS A 221 -21.54 10.28 1.68
N HIS A 222 -21.54 9.58 0.54
CA HIS A 222 -21.62 8.13 0.50
C HIS A 222 -20.25 7.51 0.76
N ILE A 223 -20.15 6.63 1.77
CA ILE A 223 -18.85 6.10 2.23
C ILE A 223 -18.07 5.37 1.13
N ALA A 224 -18.75 4.62 0.25
CA ALA A 224 -18.10 3.94 -0.86
C ALA A 224 -17.34 4.89 -1.79
N ALA A 225 -17.79 6.14 -1.93
CA ALA A 225 -17.08 7.15 -2.72
C ALA A 225 -15.74 7.55 -2.07
N LEU A 226 -15.67 7.58 -0.74
CA LEU A 226 -14.43 7.88 -0.01
C LEU A 226 -13.49 6.66 0.07
N LEU A 227 -14.04 5.45 -0.02
CA LEU A 227 -13.20 4.22 -0.08
C LEU A 227 -12.38 4.17 -1.37
N ILE A 228 -12.88 4.66 -2.50
CA ILE A 228 -12.14 4.68 -3.77
C ILE A 228 -10.77 5.37 -3.63
N PRO A 229 -10.68 6.66 -3.23
CA PRO A 229 -9.39 7.31 -3.03
C PRO A 229 -8.56 6.68 -1.91
N ALA A 230 -9.17 6.11 -0.88
CA ALA A 230 -8.43 5.46 0.20
C ALA A 230 -7.73 4.17 -0.27
N ILE A 231 -8.43 3.31 -1.02
CA ILE A 231 -7.87 2.08 -1.59
C ILE A 231 -6.74 2.41 -2.58
N LEU A 232 -6.96 3.41 -3.44
CA LEU A 232 -5.95 3.84 -4.40
C LEU A 232 -4.73 4.46 -3.69
N LEU A 233 -4.93 5.35 -2.72
CA LEU A 233 -3.84 5.99 -1.99
C LEU A 233 -2.99 4.96 -1.24
N GLY A 234 -3.62 3.97 -0.59
CA GLY A 234 -2.92 2.87 0.08
C GLY A 234 -2.04 2.07 -0.89
N LEU A 235 -2.57 1.73 -2.08
CA LEU A 235 -1.82 1.08 -3.14
C LEU A 235 -0.63 1.94 -3.60
N LEU A 236 -0.84 3.23 -3.83
CA LEU A 236 0.18 4.14 -4.35
C LEU A 236 1.31 4.38 -3.35
N LEU A 237 0.99 4.65 -2.08
CA LEU A 237 2.02 4.90 -1.06
C LEU A 237 2.90 3.67 -0.82
N GLN A 238 2.33 2.46 -0.80
CA GLN A 238 3.12 1.24 -0.72
C GLN A 238 3.91 1.03 -2.02
N GLY A 239 3.34 1.41 -3.16
CA GLY A 239 3.97 1.35 -4.48
C GLY A 239 5.15 2.29 -4.70
N LEU A 240 5.42 3.25 -3.80
CA LEU A 240 6.66 4.03 -3.81
C LEU A 240 7.90 3.21 -3.40
N THR A 241 7.69 2.11 -2.71
CA THR A 241 8.78 1.24 -2.23
C THR A 241 8.66 -0.20 -2.73
N GLU A 242 7.68 -0.48 -3.58
CA GLU A 242 7.43 -1.79 -4.17
C GLU A 242 6.73 -1.67 -5.53
N TYR A 243 7.03 -2.57 -6.46
CA TYR A 243 6.30 -2.66 -7.73
C TYR A 243 5.04 -3.51 -7.55
N ASN A 244 4.08 -2.99 -6.80
CA ASN A 244 2.84 -3.70 -6.50
C ASN A 244 1.87 -3.77 -7.69
N MET A 245 1.97 -2.84 -8.66
CA MET A 245 1.19 -2.88 -9.92
C MET A 245 1.54 -4.10 -10.79
N GLY A 246 2.76 -4.63 -10.70
CA GLY A 246 3.16 -5.88 -11.35
C GLY A 246 2.72 -7.13 -10.59
N ASN A 247 2.22 -6.99 -9.37
CA ASN A 247 1.76 -8.13 -8.57
C ASN A 247 0.30 -8.46 -8.86
N SER A 248 0.04 -9.56 -9.57
CA SER A 248 -1.32 -9.94 -9.99
C SER A 248 -2.30 -10.14 -8.84
N ALA A 249 -1.84 -10.63 -7.68
CA ALA A 249 -2.71 -10.84 -6.51
C ALA A 249 -3.13 -9.50 -5.90
N VAL A 250 -2.19 -8.55 -5.76
CA VAL A 250 -2.47 -7.20 -5.25
C VAL A 250 -3.43 -6.47 -6.20
N MET A 251 -3.18 -6.54 -7.50
CA MET A 251 -4.03 -5.87 -8.50
C MET A 251 -5.42 -6.49 -8.61
N LYS A 252 -5.55 -7.82 -8.49
CA LYS A 252 -6.87 -8.47 -8.43
C LYS A 252 -7.70 -7.98 -7.24
N LEU A 253 -7.09 -7.88 -6.06
CA LEU A 253 -7.76 -7.33 -4.87
C LEU A 253 -8.12 -5.85 -5.08
N HIS A 254 -7.21 -5.05 -5.62
CA HIS A 254 -7.46 -3.64 -5.93
C HIS A 254 -8.70 -3.47 -6.80
N TRP A 255 -8.75 -4.15 -7.95
CA TRP A 255 -9.88 -4.05 -8.88
C TRP A 255 -11.19 -4.60 -8.31
N LEU A 256 -11.11 -5.67 -7.51
CA LEU A 256 -12.27 -6.19 -6.78
C LEU A 256 -12.85 -5.13 -5.83
N LEU A 257 -12.01 -4.52 -5.00
CA LEU A 257 -12.44 -3.49 -4.05
C LEU A 257 -13.01 -2.26 -4.76
N MET A 258 -12.34 -1.80 -5.83
CA MET A 258 -12.83 -0.69 -6.67
C MET A 258 -14.19 -1.01 -7.29
N GLY A 259 -14.36 -2.22 -7.84
CA GLY A 259 -15.61 -2.69 -8.42
C GLY A 259 -16.75 -2.76 -7.40
N LEU A 260 -16.47 -3.26 -6.19
CA LEU A 260 -17.44 -3.30 -5.09
C LEU A 260 -17.88 -1.89 -4.66
N CYS A 261 -16.95 -0.92 -4.57
CA CYS A 261 -17.28 0.46 -4.26
C CYS A 261 -18.20 1.08 -5.33
N LEU A 262 -17.89 0.87 -6.61
CA LEU A 262 -18.69 1.38 -7.72
C LEU A 262 -20.08 0.73 -7.76
N GLN A 263 -20.16 -0.58 -7.53
CA GLN A 263 -21.43 -1.29 -7.47
C GLN A 263 -22.31 -0.80 -6.31
N TRP A 264 -21.70 -0.58 -5.13
CA TRP A 264 -22.43 -0.04 -3.98
C TRP A 264 -22.99 1.35 -4.27
N LEU A 265 -22.21 2.25 -4.87
CA LEU A 265 -22.68 3.58 -5.27
C LEU A 265 -23.87 3.51 -6.26
N ARG A 266 -23.82 2.57 -7.21
CA ARG A 266 -24.90 2.40 -8.20
C ARG A 266 -26.19 1.85 -7.57
N SER A 267 -26.07 0.87 -6.68
CA SER A 267 -27.25 0.24 -6.03
C SER A 267 -28.05 1.26 -5.20
N ASP A 268 -27.35 2.10 -4.44
CA ASP A 268 -28.01 3.11 -3.61
C ASP A 268 -28.57 4.30 -4.44
N ALA A 269 -27.94 4.62 -5.57
CA ALA A 269 -28.48 5.60 -6.52
C ALA A 269 -29.74 5.09 -7.23
N GLY A 270 -29.80 3.79 -7.57
CA GLY A 270 -30.96 3.14 -8.18
C GLY A 270 -32.13 3.00 -7.22
N GLY A 271 -31.88 2.71 -5.94
CA GLY A 271 -32.90 2.63 -4.89
C GLY A 271 -33.62 3.97 -4.64
N ARG A 272 -32.93 5.09 -4.73
CA ARG A 272 -33.51 6.45 -4.55
C ARG A 272 -34.40 6.91 -5.71
N ARG A 273 -34.36 6.26 -6.88
CA ARG A 273 -35.23 6.58 -8.02
C ARG A 273 -36.55 5.80 -8.03
N ARG A 274 -36.80 4.94 -7.04
CA ARG A 274 -38.00 4.08 -6.97
C ARG A 274 -39.06 4.56 -5.96
N TRP A 275 -38.91 5.80 -5.43
CA TRP A 275 -39.97 6.43 -4.56
C TRP A 275 -40.30 7.82 -5.05
#